data_b11f893583a1f7602e69c199bea1b486
#
_entry.id   b11f893583a1f7602e69c199bea1b486
#
_cell.length_a   1.000
_cell.length_b   1.000
_cell.length_c   1.000
_cell.angle_alpha   90.00
_cell.angle_beta   90.00
_cell.angle_gamma   90.00
#
_symmetry.space_group_name_H-M   'P 1'
#
loop_
_entity.id
_entity.type
_entity.pdbx_description
1 polymer ?
#
loop_
_entity_poly.entity_id
_entity_poly.type
_entity_poly.pdbx_seq_one_letter_code
_entity_poly.pdbx_strand_id
1 'polypeptide(L)'
;MKKLVIFDLDGTLLDTIADLAAATNHALQKNGFPMHDVETLRTFVGNGIGKLLERALPEEGRTADNVERLRSDFVPYYDGHNADLSQPYPGVAELLSRLQQKGTMLAVASNKYQAATAKLAAHYFPNIHFVSVLGQREGVPVKPHPGIVHDIMASAGVTADEVLYVGDSGVDMQTACNAGVEAVAVSWGFRPRQELEAASPLAVIDRAEELLDYV
;
A
#
# COMPACT_ATOMS: atom_id res chain seq x y z
N MET A 1 14.52 -3.54 20.22
CA MET A 1 13.87 -4.68 19.52
C MET A 1 12.47 -4.26 19.14
N LYS A 2 12.11 -4.34 17.89
CA LYS A 2 10.78 -3.95 17.38
C LYS A 2 9.75 -5.02 17.74
N LYS A 3 8.63 -4.59 18.32
CA LYS A 3 7.53 -5.48 18.71
C LYS A 3 6.44 -5.55 17.64
N LEU A 4 6.34 -4.51 16.80
CA LEU A 4 5.35 -4.39 15.75
C LEU A 4 6.01 -3.94 14.45
N VAL A 5 5.69 -4.63 13.34
CA VAL A 5 6.01 -4.18 11.99
C VAL A 5 4.72 -3.86 11.24
N ILE A 6 4.63 -2.63 10.73
CA ILE A 6 3.49 -2.14 9.93
C ILE A 6 3.94 -2.09 8.48
N PHE A 7 3.22 -2.75 7.61
CA PHE A 7 3.51 -2.81 6.17
C PHE A 7 2.48 -2.01 5.36
N ASP A 8 2.92 -1.30 4.33
CA ASP A 8 2.02 -1.00 3.21
C ASP A 8 1.68 -2.28 2.45
N LEU A 9 0.65 -2.23 1.60
CA LEU A 9 0.17 -3.37 0.83
C LEU A 9 0.66 -3.32 -0.62
N ASP A 10 0.17 -2.32 -1.39
CA ASP A 10 0.42 -2.19 -2.83
C ASP A 10 1.86 -1.71 -3.07
N GLY A 11 2.68 -2.51 -3.75
CA GLY A 11 4.11 -2.21 -3.97
C GLY A 11 5.04 -2.66 -2.84
N THR A 12 4.50 -3.10 -1.70
CA THR A 12 5.30 -3.55 -0.54
C THR A 12 5.11 -5.04 -0.28
N LEU A 13 3.91 -5.47 0.09
CA LEU A 13 3.59 -6.89 0.29
C LEU A 13 3.17 -7.56 -1.02
N LEU A 14 2.42 -6.86 -1.87
CA LEU A 14 1.83 -7.36 -3.11
C LEU A 14 2.23 -6.49 -4.31
N ASP A 15 2.59 -7.15 -5.41
CA ASP A 15 2.58 -6.52 -6.73
C ASP A 15 1.16 -6.56 -7.28
N THR A 16 0.48 -5.43 -7.18
CA THR A 16 -0.94 -5.28 -7.58
C THR A 16 -1.10 -4.43 -8.83
N ILE A 17 0.00 -3.99 -9.45
CA ILE A 17 -0.06 -2.99 -10.52
C ILE A 17 -0.84 -3.44 -11.74
N ALA A 18 -0.75 -4.72 -12.11
CA ALA A 18 -1.42 -5.24 -13.30
C ALA A 18 -2.95 -5.19 -13.16
N ASP A 19 -3.50 -5.61 -12.01
CA ASP A 19 -4.93 -5.58 -11.76
C ASP A 19 -5.45 -4.14 -11.56
N LEU A 20 -4.67 -3.27 -10.91
CA LEU A 20 -4.99 -1.84 -10.80
C LEU A 20 -5.03 -1.17 -12.18
N ALA A 21 -4.09 -1.50 -13.07
CA ALA A 21 -4.04 -0.98 -14.42
C ALA A 21 -5.22 -1.49 -15.27
N ALA A 22 -5.54 -2.77 -15.18
CA ALA A 22 -6.69 -3.35 -15.87
C ALA A 22 -8.00 -2.66 -15.45
N ALA A 23 -8.23 -2.49 -14.15
CA ALA A 23 -9.43 -1.84 -13.64
C ALA A 23 -9.50 -0.34 -13.99
N THR A 24 -8.36 0.37 -13.94
CA THR A 24 -8.30 1.77 -14.35
C THR A 24 -8.63 1.92 -15.84
N ASN A 25 -8.02 1.10 -16.69
CA ASN A 25 -8.27 1.13 -18.13
C ASN A 25 -9.69 0.69 -18.48
N HIS A 26 -10.27 -0.28 -17.76
CA HIS A 26 -11.68 -0.64 -17.91
C HIS A 26 -12.58 0.59 -17.66
N ALA A 27 -12.37 1.31 -16.56
CA ALA A 27 -13.17 2.49 -16.25
C ALA A 27 -12.96 3.61 -17.26
N LEU A 28 -11.72 3.88 -17.68
CA LEU A 28 -11.40 4.89 -18.71
C LEU A 28 -12.09 4.56 -20.03
N GLN A 29 -11.95 3.34 -20.54
CA GLN A 29 -12.55 2.89 -21.80
C GLN A 29 -14.07 3.03 -21.79
N LYS A 30 -14.71 2.58 -20.71
CA LYS A 30 -16.17 2.63 -20.55
C LYS A 30 -16.71 4.07 -20.55
N ASN A 31 -15.90 5.03 -20.12
CA ASN A 31 -16.24 6.45 -20.07
C ASN A 31 -15.69 7.27 -21.26
N GLY A 32 -15.11 6.61 -22.28
CA GLY A 32 -14.63 7.27 -23.49
C GLY A 32 -13.32 8.05 -23.32
N PHE A 33 -12.54 7.78 -22.27
CA PHE A 33 -11.22 8.36 -22.03
C PHE A 33 -10.10 7.47 -22.58
N PRO A 34 -8.92 8.06 -22.93
CA PRO A 34 -7.78 7.29 -23.38
C PRO A 34 -7.24 6.39 -22.25
N MET A 35 -6.80 5.19 -22.64
CA MET A 35 -6.14 4.24 -21.74
C MET A 35 -4.66 4.56 -21.60
N HIS A 36 -4.03 4.01 -20.56
CA HIS A 36 -2.59 4.13 -20.30
C HIS A 36 -1.93 2.76 -20.25
N ASP A 37 -0.62 2.71 -20.50
CA ASP A 37 0.19 1.54 -20.21
C ASP A 37 0.39 1.35 -18.68
N VAL A 38 0.84 0.15 -18.31
CA VAL A 38 1.03 -0.23 -16.90
C VAL A 38 2.06 0.66 -16.21
N GLU A 39 3.16 0.99 -16.91
CA GLU A 39 4.24 1.80 -16.32
C GLU A 39 3.80 3.23 -16.04
N THR A 40 2.99 3.82 -16.91
CA THR A 40 2.36 5.12 -16.65
C THR A 40 1.45 5.04 -15.42
N LEU A 41 0.57 4.03 -15.36
CA LEU A 41 -0.34 3.86 -14.22
C LEU A 41 0.38 3.56 -12.91
N ARG A 42 1.53 2.88 -12.94
CA ARG A 42 2.40 2.65 -11.78
C ARG A 42 2.78 3.97 -11.10
N THR A 43 3.03 5.03 -11.87
CA THR A 43 3.38 6.35 -11.32
C THR A 43 2.21 7.06 -10.64
N PHE A 44 0.97 6.68 -10.95
CA PHE A 44 -0.24 7.30 -10.40
C PHE A 44 -0.70 6.70 -9.08
N VAL A 45 -0.30 5.45 -8.79
CA VAL A 45 -0.67 4.70 -7.57
C VAL A 45 0.00 5.30 -6.32
N GLY A 46 -0.58 5.08 -5.13
CA GLY A 46 -0.01 5.40 -3.82
C GLY A 46 -0.83 6.37 -2.96
N ASN A 47 -1.67 7.21 -3.57
CA ASN A 47 -2.47 8.21 -2.85
C ASN A 47 -3.99 7.88 -2.82
N GLY A 48 -4.33 6.60 -2.95
CA GLY A 48 -5.71 6.12 -2.98
C GLY A 48 -6.37 6.21 -4.35
N ILE A 49 -7.54 5.57 -4.47
CA ILE A 49 -8.26 5.39 -5.74
C ILE A 49 -8.66 6.74 -6.38
N GLY A 50 -9.10 7.72 -5.59
CA GLY A 50 -9.52 9.01 -6.13
C GLY A 50 -8.38 9.72 -6.89
N LYS A 51 -7.17 9.72 -6.32
CA LYS A 51 -6.00 10.32 -6.96
C LYS A 51 -5.48 9.49 -8.14
N LEU A 52 -5.57 8.18 -8.09
CA LEU A 52 -5.25 7.32 -9.24
C LEU A 52 -6.14 7.68 -10.43
N LEU A 53 -7.45 7.75 -10.24
CA LEU A 53 -8.41 8.05 -11.30
C LEU A 53 -8.31 9.50 -11.80
N GLU A 54 -8.09 10.46 -10.90
CA GLU A 54 -7.85 11.86 -11.25
C GLU A 54 -6.62 12.02 -12.16
N ARG A 55 -5.49 11.36 -11.80
CA ARG A 55 -4.25 11.39 -12.58
C ARG A 55 -4.39 10.68 -13.92
N ALA A 56 -5.22 9.65 -14.00
CA ALA A 56 -5.48 8.90 -15.22
C ALA A 56 -6.35 9.68 -16.24
N LEU A 57 -7.09 10.69 -15.79
CA LEU A 57 -7.85 11.55 -16.69
C LEU A 57 -6.94 12.57 -17.40
N PRO A 58 -7.25 12.93 -18.67
CA PRO A 58 -6.64 14.09 -19.33
C PRO A 58 -6.93 15.36 -18.53
N GLU A 59 -6.08 16.37 -18.63
CA GLU A 59 -6.12 17.56 -17.77
C GLU A 59 -7.50 18.24 -17.77
N GLU A 60 -8.10 18.40 -18.94
CA GLU A 60 -9.42 18.99 -19.12
C GLU A 60 -10.56 18.11 -18.57
N GLY A 61 -10.30 16.81 -18.37
CA GLY A 61 -11.25 15.85 -17.82
C GLY A 61 -11.20 15.67 -16.30
N ARG A 62 -10.26 16.30 -15.60
CA ARG A 62 -10.04 16.14 -14.13
C ARG A 62 -11.09 16.88 -13.31
N THR A 63 -12.34 16.48 -13.45
CA THR A 63 -13.45 17.00 -12.65
C THR A 63 -13.88 15.98 -11.60
N ALA A 64 -14.47 16.45 -10.50
CA ALA A 64 -15.00 15.57 -9.45
C ALA A 64 -16.03 14.59 -10.01
N ASP A 65 -16.90 15.04 -10.92
CA ASP A 65 -17.93 14.21 -11.55
C ASP A 65 -17.32 13.08 -12.40
N ASN A 66 -16.28 13.37 -13.18
CA ASN A 66 -15.61 12.33 -13.97
C ASN A 66 -14.87 11.34 -13.08
N VAL A 67 -14.19 11.80 -12.01
CA VAL A 67 -13.54 10.91 -11.04
C VAL A 67 -14.57 9.97 -10.39
N GLU A 68 -15.74 10.47 -10.00
CA GLU A 68 -16.78 9.63 -9.39
C GLU A 68 -17.42 8.65 -10.40
N ARG A 69 -17.59 9.07 -11.65
CA ARG A 69 -18.03 8.16 -12.74
C ARG A 69 -17.02 7.04 -12.97
N LEU A 70 -15.72 7.37 -13.06
CA LEU A 70 -14.67 6.35 -13.18
C LEU A 70 -14.66 5.43 -11.97
N ARG A 71 -14.82 5.97 -10.75
CA ARG A 71 -14.84 5.19 -9.52
C ARG A 71 -16.00 4.19 -9.48
N SER A 72 -17.18 4.60 -9.94
CA SER A 72 -18.37 3.74 -9.99
C SER A 72 -18.22 2.55 -10.95
N ASP A 73 -17.36 2.65 -11.97
CA ASP A 73 -17.02 1.56 -12.87
C ASP A 73 -15.77 0.78 -12.42
N PHE A 74 -14.78 1.47 -11.84
CA PHE A 74 -13.55 0.86 -11.33
C PHE A 74 -13.82 -0.12 -10.18
N VAL A 75 -14.57 0.31 -9.15
CA VAL A 75 -14.72 -0.46 -7.91
C VAL A 75 -15.35 -1.84 -8.16
N PRO A 76 -16.50 -1.96 -8.86
CA PRO A 76 -17.10 -3.27 -9.12
C PRO A 76 -16.20 -4.19 -9.97
N TYR A 77 -15.48 -3.61 -10.93
CA TYR A 77 -14.55 -4.38 -11.76
C TYR A 77 -13.36 -4.87 -10.90
N TYR A 78 -12.72 -3.97 -10.17
CA TYR A 78 -11.58 -4.31 -9.33
C TYR A 78 -11.94 -5.32 -8.23
N ASP A 79 -13.11 -5.22 -7.62
CA ASP A 79 -13.56 -6.18 -6.60
C ASP A 79 -13.72 -7.62 -7.16
N GLY A 80 -14.05 -7.74 -8.44
CA GLY A 80 -14.12 -9.03 -9.14
C GLY A 80 -12.78 -9.56 -9.63
N HIS A 81 -11.79 -8.67 -9.87
CA HIS A 81 -10.54 -8.97 -10.60
C HIS A 81 -9.26 -8.56 -9.88
N ASN A 82 -9.30 -8.27 -8.58
CA ASN A 82 -8.16 -7.74 -7.83
C ASN A 82 -7.11 -8.78 -7.41
N ALA A 83 -7.28 -10.02 -7.81
CA ALA A 83 -6.37 -11.13 -7.55
C ALA A 83 -6.13 -12.00 -8.80
N ASP A 84 -6.40 -11.48 -10.00
CA ASP A 84 -6.20 -12.21 -11.24
C ASP A 84 -4.72 -12.27 -11.63
N LEU A 85 -3.98 -11.16 -11.45
CA LEU A 85 -2.58 -11.00 -11.79
C LEU A 85 -1.72 -10.53 -10.60
N SER A 86 -2.35 -10.07 -9.52
CA SER A 86 -1.66 -9.67 -8.30
C SER A 86 -0.96 -10.85 -7.66
N GLN A 87 0.18 -10.62 -7.00
CA GLN A 87 0.92 -11.68 -6.30
C GLN A 87 1.80 -11.09 -5.19
N PRO A 88 2.15 -11.88 -4.16
CA PRO A 88 3.16 -11.48 -3.19
C PRO A 88 4.53 -11.27 -3.86
N TYR A 89 5.26 -10.25 -3.41
CA TYR A 89 6.66 -10.12 -3.82
C TYR A 89 7.51 -11.30 -3.33
N PRO A 90 8.59 -11.66 -4.06
CA PRO A 90 9.47 -12.75 -3.66
C PRO A 90 9.96 -12.63 -2.21
N GLY A 91 9.86 -13.71 -1.43
CA GLY A 91 10.31 -13.79 -0.04
C GLY A 91 9.39 -13.15 0.99
N VAL A 92 8.36 -12.39 0.60
CA VAL A 92 7.46 -11.67 1.54
C VAL A 92 6.67 -12.65 2.41
N ALA A 93 6.08 -13.68 1.84
CA ALA A 93 5.30 -14.66 2.62
C ALA A 93 6.17 -15.39 3.66
N GLU A 94 7.41 -15.73 3.30
CA GLU A 94 8.38 -16.32 4.21
C GLU A 94 8.80 -15.34 5.30
N LEU A 95 9.10 -14.10 4.94
CA LEU A 95 9.42 -13.04 5.91
C LEU A 95 8.33 -12.88 6.96
N LEU A 96 7.07 -12.74 6.54
CA LEU A 96 5.92 -12.58 7.46
C LEU A 96 5.81 -13.77 8.41
N SER A 97 5.98 -15.01 7.89
CA SER A 97 5.96 -16.22 8.70
C SER A 97 7.10 -16.21 9.73
N ARG A 98 8.33 -15.85 9.34
CA ARG A 98 9.49 -15.78 10.25
C ARG A 98 9.31 -14.71 11.34
N LEU A 99 8.78 -13.54 11.00
CA LEU A 99 8.47 -12.49 11.96
C LEU A 99 7.43 -12.96 12.98
N GLN A 100 6.34 -13.56 12.49
CA GLN A 100 5.31 -14.13 13.37
C GLN A 100 5.86 -15.21 14.31
N GLN A 101 6.73 -16.11 13.81
CA GLN A 101 7.38 -17.16 14.63
C GLN A 101 8.31 -16.56 15.72
N LYS A 102 8.91 -15.40 15.45
CA LYS A 102 9.69 -14.65 16.45
C LYS A 102 8.82 -13.93 17.49
N GLY A 103 7.50 -13.93 17.32
CA GLY A 103 6.55 -13.22 18.20
C GLY A 103 6.38 -11.74 17.87
N THR A 104 6.90 -11.29 16.71
CA THR A 104 6.68 -9.92 16.23
C THR A 104 5.23 -9.76 15.74
N MET A 105 4.53 -8.76 16.23
CA MET A 105 3.20 -8.40 15.74
C MET A 105 3.28 -7.81 14.35
N LEU A 106 2.30 -8.11 13.49
CA LEU A 106 2.26 -7.67 12.10
C LEU A 106 0.97 -6.87 11.86
N ALA A 107 1.06 -5.81 11.09
CA ALA A 107 -0.10 -5.02 10.69
C ALA A 107 0.05 -4.51 9.26
N VAL A 108 -1.09 -4.13 8.65
CA VAL A 108 -1.15 -3.52 7.32
C VAL A 108 -1.76 -2.12 7.43
N ALA A 109 -1.13 -1.14 6.78
CA ALA A 109 -1.58 0.25 6.67
C ALA A 109 -1.52 0.73 5.21
N SER A 110 -2.66 0.80 4.53
CA SER A 110 -2.72 1.10 3.10
C SER A 110 -3.65 2.26 2.75
N ASN A 111 -3.34 3.01 1.69
CA ASN A 111 -4.24 3.99 1.07
C ASN A 111 -5.28 3.34 0.14
N LYS A 112 -5.20 2.02 -0.06
CA LYS A 112 -6.25 1.24 -0.72
C LYS A 112 -7.50 1.21 0.16
N TYR A 113 -8.71 1.23 -0.42
CA TYR A 113 -9.96 1.19 0.37
C TYR A 113 -10.08 -0.08 1.21
N GLN A 114 -10.70 0.05 2.38
CA GLN A 114 -10.69 -0.95 3.45
C GLN A 114 -11.11 -2.36 2.98
N ALA A 115 -12.20 -2.47 2.19
CA ALA A 115 -12.72 -3.77 1.77
C ALA A 115 -11.70 -4.56 0.91
N ALA A 116 -11.06 -3.89 -0.07
CA ALA A 116 -10.04 -4.54 -0.90
C ALA A 116 -8.76 -4.83 -0.09
N THR A 117 -8.35 -3.95 0.82
CA THR A 117 -7.19 -4.20 1.69
C THR A 117 -7.38 -5.47 2.51
N ALA A 118 -8.52 -5.60 3.18
CA ALA A 118 -8.83 -6.77 4.00
C ALA A 118 -8.96 -8.06 3.16
N LYS A 119 -9.63 -7.98 1.99
CA LYS A 119 -9.79 -9.12 1.08
C LYS A 119 -8.45 -9.66 0.60
N LEU A 120 -7.56 -8.77 0.12
CA LEU A 120 -6.25 -9.17 -0.40
C LEU A 120 -5.33 -9.72 0.69
N ALA A 121 -5.27 -9.09 1.87
CA ALA A 121 -4.49 -9.59 2.99
C ALA A 121 -4.94 -10.99 3.40
N ALA A 122 -6.25 -11.24 3.50
CA ALA A 122 -6.79 -12.56 3.84
C ALA A 122 -6.56 -13.60 2.74
N HIS A 123 -6.62 -13.18 1.46
CA HIS A 123 -6.41 -14.09 0.32
C HIS A 123 -4.97 -14.57 0.19
N TYR A 124 -4.01 -13.62 0.24
CA TYR A 124 -2.60 -13.95 0.00
C TYR A 124 -1.84 -14.42 1.23
N PHE A 125 -2.30 -14.03 2.43
CA PHE A 125 -1.63 -14.36 3.70
C PHE A 125 -2.57 -15.04 4.72
N PRO A 126 -3.26 -16.15 4.33
CA PRO A 126 -4.30 -16.77 5.17
C PRO A 126 -3.76 -17.34 6.49
N ASN A 127 -2.45 -17.62 6.58
CA ASN A 127 -1.78 -18.19 7.75
C ASN A 127 -1.05 -17.12 8.59
N ILE A 128 -1.13 -15.85 8.21
CA ILE A 128 -0.51 -14.75 8.95
C ILE A 128 -1.56 -14.06 9.81
N HIS A 129 -1.27 -13.94 11.08
CA HIS A 129 -2.11 -13.19 12.01
C HIS A 129 -1.68 -11.71 12.03
N PHE A 130 -2.41 -10.88 11.34
CA PHE A 130 -2.27 -9.43 11.44
C PHE A 130 -3.10 -8.91 12.63
N VAL A 131 -2.46 -8.20 13.56
CA VAL A 131 -3.18 -7.55 14.68
C VAL A 131 -4.10 -6.43 14.19
N SER A 132 -3.82 -5.91 13.00
CA SER A 132 -4.64 -4.87 12.36
C SER A 132 -4.42 -4.88 10.84
N VAL A 133 -5.49 -4.75 10.05
CA VAL A 133 -5.47 -4.58 8.59
C VAL A 133 -6.32 -3.37 8.26
N LEU A 134 -5.66 -2.22 8.09
CA LEU A 134 -6.34 -0.95 7.84
C LEU A 134 -6.06 -0.43 6.43
N GLY A 135 -7.16 -0.12 5.74
CA GLY A 135 -7.20 0.62 4.49
C GLY A 135 -7.80 2.01 4.66
N GLN A 136 -8.05 2.69 3.56
CA GLN A 136 -8.77 3.96 3.55
C GLN A 136 -10.20 3.76 4.05
N ARG A 137 -10.62 4.60 5.00
CA ARG A 137 -11.95 4.64 5.61
C ARG A 137 -12.54 6.03 5.44
N GLU A 138 -13.86 6.13 5.33
CA GLU A 138 -14.55 7.39 5.22
C GLU A 138 -14.30 8.27 6.47
N GLY A 139 -14.10 9.56 6.26
CA GLY A 139 -13.84 10.52 7.34
C GLY A 139 -12.45 10.41 8.00
N VAL A 140 -11.61 9.42 7.59
CA VAL A 140 -10.25 9.27 8.10
C VAL A 140 -9.25 9.75 7.06
N PRO A 141 -8.34 10.69 7.40
CA PRO A 141 -7.31 11.16 6.48
C PRO A 141 -6.39 10.00 6.04
N VAL A 142 -6.06 10.00 4.72
CA VAL A 142 -5.15 9.01 4.13
C VAL A 142 -3.68 9.31 4.47
N LYS A 143 -2.79 8.35 4.28
CA LYS A 143 -1.34 8.57 4.30
C LYS A 143 -0.98 9.72 3.34
N PRO A 144 -0.10 10.65 3.71
CA PRO A 144 0.87 10.60 4.82
C PRO A 144 0.36 11.11 6.19
N HIS A 145 -0.96 11.26 6.40
CA HIS A 145 -1.47 11.54 7.74
C HIS A 145 -1.18 10.35 8.68
N PRO A 146 -0.63 10.56 9.90
CA PRO A 146 -0.17 9.49 10.76
C PRO A 146 -1.29 8.69 11.45
N GLY A 147 -2.55 9.10 11.34
CA GLY A 147 -3.69 8.53 12.06
C GLY A 147 -3.80 7.03 11.95
N ILE A 148 -3.57 6.46 10.75
CA ILE A 148 -3.64 5.01 10.52
C ILE A 148 -2.56 4.26 11.34
N VAL A 149 -1.37 4.84 11.50
CA VAL A 149 -0.28 4.25 12.31
C VAL A 149 -0.64 4.33 13.79
N HIS A 150 -1.14 5.49 14.24
CA HIS A 150 -1.56 5.67 15.64
C HIS A 150 -2.71 4.73 16.04
N ASP A 151 -3.69 4.50 15.14
CA ASP A 151 -4.78 3.53 15.36
C ASP A 151 -4.23 2.11 15.55
N ILE A 152 -3.26 1.72 14.71
CA ILE A 152 -2.60 0.41 14.79
C ILE A 152 -1.79 0.27 16.09
N MET A 153 -0.99 1.28 16.43
CA MET A 153 -0.20 1.30 17.66
C MET A 153 -1.09 1.19 18.91
N ALA A 154 -2.17 1.94 18.94
CA ALA A 154 -3.14 1.88 20.04
C ALA A 154 -3.78 0.49 20.18
N SER A 155 -4.14 -0.13 19.03
CA SER A 155 -4.70 -1.49 19.01
C SER A 155 -3.70 -2.56 19.46
N ALA A 156 -2.42 -2.39 19.12
CA ALA A 156 -1.34 -3.30 19.48
C ALA A 156 -0.77 -3.07 20.89
N GLY A 157 -1.06 -1.94 21.52
CA GLY A 157 -0.54 -1.57 22.84
C GLY A 157 0.97 -1.31 22.87
N VAL A 158 1.52 -0.69 21.80
CA VAL A 158 2.96 -0.42 21.65
C VAL A 158 3.25 1.07 21.55
N THR A 159 4.50 1.45 21.88
CA THR A 159 5.04 2.79 21.73
C THR A 159 5.79 2.95 20.41
N ALA A 160 6.05 4.18 19.98
CA ALA A 160 6.65 4.48 18.67
C ALA A 160 8.05 3.85 18.47
N ASP A 161 8.86 3.77 19.52
CA ASP A 161 10.20 3.16 19.50
C ASP A 161 10.15 1.63 19.28
N GLU A 162 9.02 1.00 19.57
CA GLU A 162 8.77 -0.43 19.39
C GLU A 162 8.23 -0.78 18.00
N VAL A 163 7.97 0.23 17.14
CA VAL A 163 7.38 0.06 15.81
C VAL A 163 8.42 0.24 14.71
N LEU A 164 8.32 -0.57 13.66
CA LEU A 164 8.98 -0.36 12.37
C LEU A 164 7.91 -0.27 11.27
N TYR A 165 7.99 0.77 10.45
CA TYR A 165 7.14 0.92 9.26
C TYR A 165 7.89 0.45 8.02
N VAL A 166 7.20 -0.24 7.10
CA VAL A 166 7.80 -0.75 5.85
C VAL A 166 6.92 -0.34 4.68
N GLY A 167 7.52 0.31 3.69
CA GLY A 167 6.80 0.78 2.50
C GLY A 167 7.71 1.04 1.31
N ASP A 168 7.11 1.25 0.13
CA ASP A 168 7.82 1.42 -1.14
C ASP A 168 7.75 2.83 -1.72
N SER A 169 7.27 3.81 -0.94
CA SER A 169 7.04 5.17 -1.46
C SER A 169 7.42 6.27 -0.48
N GLY A 170 7.65 7.48 -1.01
CA GLY A 170 7.84 8.68 -0.20
C GLY A 170 6.64 8.97 0.72
N VAL A 171 5.41 8.56 0.32
CA VAL A 171 4.21 8.68 1.16
C VAL A 171 4.34 7.83 2.43
N ASP A 172 4.90 6.62 2.32
CA ASP A 172 5.12 5.72 3.45
C ASP A 172 6.14 6.28 4.42
N MET A 173 7.27 6.72 3.88
CA MET A 173 8.34 7.33 4.67
C MET A 173 7.85 8.58 5.41
N GLN A 174 7.07 9.42 4.73
CA GLN A 174 6.46 10.61 5.35
C GLN A 174 5.41 10.23 6.41
N THR A 175 4.65 9.14 6.18
CA THR A 175 3.68 8.62 7.18
C THR A 175 4.39 8.19 8.45
N ALA A 176 5.47 7.43 8.31
CA ALA A 176 6.29 6.98 9.44
C ALA A 176 6.91 8.17 10.20
N CYS A 177 7.50 9.12 9.48
CA CYS A 177 8.05 10.35 10.06
C CYS A 177 6.98 11.12 10.84
N ASN A 178 5.80 11.33 10.25
CA ASN A 178 4.69 12.05 10.89
C ASN A 178 4.16 11.31 12.14
N ALA A 179 4.26 9.98 12.16
CA ALA A 179 3.87 9.14 13.30
C ALA A 179 4.98 9.01 14.37
N GLY A 180 6.19 9.50 14.09
CA GLY A 180 7.34 9.38 14.99
C GLY A 180 7.89 7.96 15.08
N VAL A 181 7.73 7.13 14.06
CA VAL A 181 8.23 5.75 13.98
C VAL A 181 9.35 5.63 12.95
N GLU A 182 10.27 4.69 13.15
CA GLU A 182 11.31 4.37 12.17
C GLU A 182 10.72 3.66 10.94
N ALA A 183 11.34 3.88 9.78
CA ALA A 183 10.90 3.27 8.53
C ALA A 183 12.04 2.63 7.76
N VAL A 184 11.76 1.50 7.14
CA VAL A 184 12.58 0.84 6.12
C VAL A 184 11.83 0.92 4.79
N ALA A 185 12.52 1.38 3.75
CA ALA A 185 11.99 1.40 2.39
C ALA A 185 12.36 0.11 1.66
N VAL A 186 11.46 -0.35 0.77
CA VAL A 186 11.69 -1.51 -0.09
C VAL A 186 11.83 -1.06 -1.54
N SER A 187 12.89 -1.54 -2.22
CA SER A 187 13.23 -1.08 -3.59
C SER A 187 12.53 -1.85 -4.71
N TRP A 188 11.84 -2.96 -4.39
CA TRP A 188 11.12 -3.77 -5.39
C TRP A 188 9.74 -3.25 -5.76
N GLY A 189 9.27 -2.17 -5.11
CA GLY A 189 7.92 -1.62 -5.28
C GLY A 189 7.76 -0.68 -6.47
N PHE A 190 6.87 0.30 -6.34
CA PHE A 190 6.45 1.15 -7.44
C PHE A 190 7.32 2.40 -7.63
N ARG A 191 8.16 2.75 -6.65
CA ARG A 191 9.00 3.95 -6.70
C ARG A 191 10.48 3.63 -6.90
N PRO A 192 11.20 4.46 -7.66
CA PRO A 192 12.62 4.27 -7.88
C PRO A 192 13.40 4.48 -6.58
N ARG A 193 14.47 3.71 -6.41
CA ARG A 193 15.35 3.77 -5.22
C ARG A 193 15.79 5.19 -4.86
N GLN A 194 16.09 6.04 -5.85
CA GLN A 194 16.51 7.42 -5.62
C GLN A 194 15.45 8.25 -4.86
N GLU A 195 14.16 8.05 -5.15
CA GLU A 195 13.05 8.70 -4.42
C GLU A 195 13.00 8.23 -2.96
N LEU A 196 13.22 6.93 -2.75
CA LEU A 196 13.21 6.33 -1.41
C LEU A 196 14.38 6.85 -0.56
N GLU A 197 15.58 6.89 -1.12
CA GLU A 197 16.78 7.41 -0.44
C GLU A 197 16.64 8.90 -0.09
N ALA A 198 16.02 9.69 -0.97
CA ALA A 198 15.73 11.11 -0.70
C ALA A 198 14.80 11.34 0.49
N ALA A 199 13.93 10.36 0.80
CA ALA A 199 13.05 10.40 1.97
C ALA A 199 13.75 10.01 3.29
N SER A 200 15.05 9.65 3.24
CA SER A 200 15.90 9.34 4.41
C SER A 200 15.34 8.26 5.35
N PRO A 201 14.95 7.07 4.84
CA PRO A 201 14.59 5.95 5.70
C PRO A 201 15.78 5.45 6.53
N LEU A 202 15.51 4.58 7.52
CA LEU A 202 16.57 3.88 8.28
C LEU A 202 17.45 3.05 7.33
N ALA A 203 16.83 2.40 6.34
CA ALA A 203 17.49 1.66 5.27
C ALA A 203 16.60 1.57 4.03
N VAL A 204 17.21 1.30 2.88
CA VAL A 204 16.53 0.83 1.66
C VAL A 204 17.02 -0.58 1.39
N ILE A 205 16.13 -1.56 1.45
CA ILE A 205 16.43 -2.98 1.27
C ILE A 205 15.97 -3.47 -0.11
N ASP A 206 16.69 -4.45 -0.66
CA ASP A 206 16.43 -5.02 -1.99
C ASP A 206 15.77 -6.40 -1.93
N ARG A 207 15.81 -7.06 -0.77
CA ARG A 207 15.22 -8.40 -0.55
C ARG A 207 14.49 -8.45 0.77
N ALA A 208 13.40 -9.20 0.79
CA ALA A 208 12.51 -9.26 1.96
C ALA A 208 13.23 -9.74 3.24
N GLU A 209 14.12 -10.73 3.13
CA GLU A 209 14.85 -11.28 4.28
C GLU A 209 15.75 -10.25 4.99
N GLU A 210 16.20 -9.20 4.31
CA GLU A 210 17.06 -8.15 4.91
C GLU A 210 16.33 -7.38 6.02
N LEU A 211 14.97 -7.37 6.00
CA LEU A 211 14.19 -6.73 7.05
C LEU A 211 14.45 -7.34 8.45
N LEU A 212 14.85 -8.60 8.50
CA LEU A 212 15.11 -9.30 9.77
C LEU A 212 16.27 -8.71 10.58
N ASP A 213 17.14 -7.92 9.95
CA ASP A 213 18.27 -7.24 10.60
C ASP A 213 17.83 -5.97 11.34
N TYR A 214 16.58 -5.52 11.14
CA TYR A 214 16.02 -4.28 11.71
C TYR A 214 14.92 -4.53 12.76
N VAL A 215 14.60 -5.81 13.08
CA VAL A 215 13.46 -6.19 13.96
C VAL A 215 13.89 -6.87 15.27
#